data_f76aeebc1354af10c66748683c9cb322
#
_entry.id   f76aeebc1354af10c66748683c9cb322
#
_cell.length_a   1.000
_cell.length_b   1.000
_cell.length_c   1.000
_cell.angle_alpha   90.00
_cell.angle_beta   90.00
_cell.angle_gamma   90.00
#
_symmetry.space_group_name_H-M   'P 1'
#
loop_
_entity.id
_entity.type
_entity.pdbx_description
1 polymer ?
#
loop_
_entity_poly.entity_id
_entity_poly.type
_entity_poly.pdbx_seq_one_letter_code
_entity_poly.pdbx_strand_id
1 'polypeptide(L)'
;MMNIREESLQKHYEWQGKIEVVSRVAVNDTKDLSLAYTPGVAEPCLEIQKDYEKSFQLTRRSNLVAVITDGTAVLGLGDIGPEAGMPVMEGKCALFKEFAGVDAFPICVRSKDVDEIVRTVYLISGSFGGINLEDIAAPRCFEIERKLKEICDIPVFHDDQHGTAIIVAAAVLNALKVVKKDLGKINAVINGSGSAGIAIAKHLLNLGLKNLTMVDRAGIIYEGMDGLNPEQQYMSTITNRSKKTGTLADAMKGADLFIGVSAPNIVNEEMVKSMADEPIIFAMANPTPEIMPDVAKKAGARIVGTGRSDFPNQINNVLAFPGIFRGALDCRASEINEDMKAAASYAIASLVSDDELNDEYILPKAFDRRVGKAVAEAVIEAARKSGVAKL
;
A
#
# COMPACT_ATOMS: atom_id res chain seq x y z
N MET A 1 -26.93 0.96 21.65
CA MET A 1 -26.07 1.71 20.70
C MET A 1 -25.95 0.85 19.46
N MET A 2 -26.17 1.43 18.28
CA MET A 2 -25.95 0.76 17.00
C MET A 2 -24.46 0.38 16.90
N ASN A 3 -24.14 -0.81 16.39
CA ASN A 3 -22.73 -1.16 16.19
C ASN A 3 -22.20 -0.44 14.95
N ILE A 4 -20.88 -0.29 14.86
CA ILE A 4 -20.23 0.47 13.76
C ILE A 4 -20.58 -0.05 12.36
N ARG A 5 -20.91 -1.33 12.21
CA ARG A 5 -21.29 -1.93 10.92
C ARG A 5 -22.68 -1.49 10.49
N GLU A 6 -23.64 -1.49 11.42
CA GLU A 6 -25.00 -1.03 11.17
C GLU A 6 -25.03 0.47 10.88
N GLU A 7 -24.27 1.25 11.66
CA GLU A 7 -24.13 2.69 11.44
C GLU A 7 -23.49 2.99 10.09
N SER A 8 -22.43 2.28 9.71
CA SER A 8 -21.79 2.41 8.41
C SER A 8 -22.76 2.13 7.26
N LEU A 9 -23.54 1.05 7.33
CA LEU A 9 -24.52 0.73 6.30
C LEU A 9 -25.58 1.84 6.17
N GLN A 10 -26.12 2.32 7.30
CA GLN A 10 -27.07 3.43 7.31
C GLN A 10 -26.45 4.68 6.67
N LYS A 11 -25.23 5.02 7.03
CA LYS A 11 -24.50 6.19 6.46
C LYS A 11 -24.31 6.07 4.95
N HIS A 12 -24.00 4.89 4.43
CA HIS A 12 -23.87 4.70 2.98
C HIS A 12 -25.18 4.92 2.23
N TYR A 13 -26.33 4.56 2.81
CA TYR A 13 -27.64 4.92 2.25
C TYR A 13 -27.90 6.43 2.29
N GLU A 14 -27.48 7.11 3.37
CA GLU A 14 -27.64 8.57 3.50
C GLU A 14 -26.71 9.33 2.55
N TRP A 15 -25.45 8.92 2.43
CA TRP A 15 -24.45 9.58 1.58
C TRP A 15 -24.70 9.38 0.09
N GLN A 16 -25.23 8.25 -0.34
CA GLN A 16 -25.43 7.88 -1.74
C GLN A 16 -24.14 7.96 -2.59
N GLY A 17 -23.01 7.65 -1.98
CA GLY A 17 -21.66 7.79 -2.50
C GLY A 17 -20.78 8.69 -1.62
N LYS A 18 -19.47 8.53 -1.72
CA LYS A 18 -18.48 9.29 -0.91
C LYS A 18 -17.73 10.34 -1.70
N ILE A 19 -17.93 10.37 -3.01
CA ILE A 19 -17.26 11.32 -3.91
C ILE A 19 -18.28 12.04 -4.77
N GLU A 20 -17.91 13.24 -5.20
CA GLU A 20 -18.64 14.01 -6.19
C GLU A 20 -17.65 14.68 -7.16
N VAL A 21 -18.12 15.05 -8.36
CA VAL A 21 -17.35 15.81 -9.33
C VAL A 21 -17.87 17.24 -9.32
N VAL A 22 -16.98 18.18 -8.96
CA VAL A 22 -17.33 19.61 -8.90
C VAL A 22 -16.53 20.40 -9.93
N SER A 23 -17.18 21.39 -10.54
CA SER A 23 -16.50 22.34 -11.43
C SER A 23 -15.53 23.21 -10.64
N ARG A 24 -14.32 23.40 -11.16
CA ARG A 24 -13.30 24.31 -10.61
C ARG A 24 -13.35 25.70 -11.22
N VAL A 25 -14.14 25.87 -12.26
CA VAL A 25 -14.32 27.15 -12.97
C VAL A 25 -15.77 27.59 -12.92
N ALA A 26 -15.99 28.88 -12.88
CA ALA A 26 -17.31 29.46 -13.00
C ALA A 26 -17.80 29.36 -14.45
N VAL A 27 -19.09 29.15 -14.65
CA VAL A 27 -19.78 29.24 -15.96
C VAL A 27 -21.08 30.02 -15.71
N ASN A 28 -20.97 31.33 -15.46
CA ASN A 28 -22.08 32.18 -15.04
C ASN A 28 -22.60 33.07 -16.16
N ASP A 29 -21.78 33.32 -17.18
CA ASP A 29 -22.13 34.20 -18.30
C ASP A 29 -21.54 33.69 -19.65
N THR A 30 -21.84 34.39 -20.72
CA THR A 30 -21.37 34.03 -22.08
C THR A 30 -19.85 34.09 -22.21
N LYS A 31 -19.19 34.96 -21.46
CA LYS A 31 -17.72 35.06 -21.47
C LYS A 31 -17.10 33.85 -20.78
N ASP A 32 -17.59 33.48 -19.60
CA ASP A 32 -17.16 32.29 -18.88
C ASP A 32 -17.32 31.03 -19.74
N LEU A 33 -18.50 30.88 -20.38
CA LEU A 33 -18.79 29.77 -21.29
C LEU A 33 -17.80 29.76 -22.46
N SER A 34 -17.51 30.89 -23.07
CA SER A 34 -16.59 31.02 -24.20
C SER A 34 -15.14 30.64 -23.82
N LEU A 35 -14.73 30.96 -22.61
CA LEU A 35 -13.40 30.59 -22.08
C LEU A 35 -13.32 29.11 -21.67
N ALA A 36 -14.34 28.60 -21.00
CA ALA A 36 -14.36 27.26 -20.48
C ALA A 36 -14.64 26.18 -21.55
N TYR A 37 -15.36 26.55 -22.62
CA TYR A 37 -15.78 25.67 -23.69
C TYR A 37 -15.58 26.26 -25.08
N THR A 38 -16.63 26.52 -25.84
CA THR A 38 -16.54 26.99 -27.22
C THR A 38 -16.68 28.52 -27.27
N PRO A 39 -15.78 29.26 -28.03
CA PRO A 39 -14.69 28.75 -28.90
C PRO A 39 -13.31 28.64 -28.22
N GLY A 40 -13.10 29.20 -27.04
CA GLY A 40 -11.78 29.36 -26.40
C GLY A 40 -11.03 28.08 -26.13
N VAL A 41 -11.73 26.95 -25.87
CA VAL A 41 -11.13 25.63 -25.57
C VAL A 41 -10.30 25.07 -26.71
N ALA A 42 -10.42 25.59 -27.93
CA ALA A 42 -9.59 25.17 -29.06
C ALA A 42 -8.09 25.46 -28.82
N GLU A 43 -7.75 26.57 -28.18
CA GLU A 43 -6.34 26.96 -27.95
C GLU A 43 -5.59 25.95 -27.04
N PRO A 44 -6.05 25.59 -25.84
CA PRO A 44 -5.39 24.57 -25.05
C PRO A 44 -5.35 23.20 -25.75
N CYS A 45 -6.34 22.84 -26.55
CA CYS A 45 -6.29 21.60 -27.35
C CYS A 45 -5.14 21.62 -28.35
N LEU A 46 -4.95 22.72 -29.08
CA LEU A 46 -3.86 22.90 -30.04
C LEU A 46 -2.49 22.91 -29.35
N GLU A 47 -2.38 23.48 -28.15
CA GLU A 47 -1.15 23.44 -27.36
C GLU A 47 -0.79 22.03 -26.92
N ILE A 48 -1.75 21.22 -26.46
CA ILE A 48 -1.53 19.82 -26.09
C ILE A 48 -1.20 18.97 -27.32
N GLN A 49 -1.83 19.25 -28.47
CA GLN A 49 -1.53 18.55 -29.73
C GLN A 49 -0.05 18.74 -30.15
N LYS A 50 0.48 19.97 -29.95
CA LYS A 50 1.90 20.26 -30.25
C LYS A 50 2.87 19.65 -29.24
N ASP A 51 2.47 19.61 -27.98
CA ASP A 51 3.28 19.14 -26.86
C ASP A 51 2.40 18.40 -25.85
N TYR A 52 2.45 17.06 -25.88
CA TYR A 52 1.67 16.19 -25.02
C TYR A 52 1.85 16.46 -23.52
N GLU A 53 3.06 16.83 -23.07
CA GLU A 53 3.33 17.11 -21.65
C GLU A 53 2.50 18.31 -21.13
N LYS A 54 2.04 19.20 -22.00
CA LYS A 54 1.13 20.29 -21.62
C LYS A 54 -0.24 19.78 -21.14
N SER A 55 -0.62 18.55 -21.43
CA SER A 55 -1.83 17.94 -20.87
C SER A 55 -1.81 17.91 -19.33
N PHE A 56 -0.63 17.78 -18.71
CA PHE A 56 -0.44 17.83 -17.26
C PHE A 56 -0.49 19.25 -16.70
N GLN A 57 -0.40 20.29 -17.54
CA GLN A 57 -0.49 21.71 -17.12
C GLN A 57 -1.88 22.29 -17.39
N LEU A 58 -2.48 21.90 -18.51
CA LEU A 58 -3.71 22.50 -19.03
C LEU A 58 -4.98 21.73 -18.67
N THR A 59 -4.85 20.54 -18.09
CA THR A 59 -5.98 19.73 -17.64
C THR A 59 -5.81 19.25 -16.21
N ARG A 60 -6.86 18.66 -15.64
CA ARG A 60 -6.81 18.07 -14.29
C ARG A 60 -6.00 16.77 -14.22
N ARG A 61 -5.51 16.28 -15.34
CA ARG A 61 -4.67 15.10 -15.45
C ARG A 61 -3.52 15.09 -14.44
N SER A 62 -2.88 16.24 -14.22
CA SER A 62 -1.76 16.36 -13.25
C SER A 62 -2.10 16.00 -11.80
N ASN A 63 -3.37 16.00 -11.43
CA ASN A 63 -3.80 15.77 -10.05
C ASN A 63 -4.88 14.68 -9.94
N LEU A 64 -5.08 13.87 -10.97
CA LEU A 64 -6.14 12.86 -11.02
C LEU A 64 -5.56 11.45 -11.07
N VAL A 65 -5.94 10.59 -10.13
CA VAL A 65 -5.54 9.19 -10.02
C VAL A 65 -6.73 8.28 -10.32
N ALA A 66 -6.52 7.25 -11.13
CA ALA A 66 -7.49 6.16 -11.30
C ALA A 66 -7.28 5.12 -10.18
N VAL A 67 -8.34 4.79 -9.44
CA VAL A 67 -8.35 3.68 -8.47
C VAL A 67 -9.02 2.49 -9.14
N ILE A 68 -8.23 1.50 -9.53
CA ILE A 68 -8.64 0.37 -10.36
C ILE A 68 -8.81 -0.89 -9.51
N THR A 69 -9.93 -1.57 -9.67
CA THR A 69 -10.18 -2.88 -9.04
C THR A 69 -10.94 -3.83 -9.96
N ASP A 70 -10.74 -5.12 -9.77
CA ASP A 70 -11.62 -6.18 -10.28
C ASP A 70 -12.46 -6.82 -9.16
N GLY A 71 -12.28 -6.37 -7.91
CA GLY A 71 -13.05 -6.80 -6.75
C GLY A 71 -12.76 -8.23 -6.28
N THR A 72 -11.59 -8.79 -6.62
CA THR A 72 -11.26 -10.19 -6.32
C THR A 72 -10.53 -10.42 -5.01
N ALA A 73 -10.09 -9.35 -4.32
CA ALA A 73 -9.39 -9.45 -3.02
C ALA A 73 -9.85 -8.37 -2.03
N VAL A 74 -11.15 -8.08 -2.01
CA VAL A 74 -11.70 -7.01 -1.16
C VAL A 74 -11.57 -7.38 0.31
N LEU A 75 -11.03 -6.46 1.06
CA LEU A 75 -10.61 -6.51 2.46
C LEU A 75 -11.47 -7.43 3.36
N GLY A 76 -10.98 -8.62 3.68
CA GLY A 76 -11.64 -9.59 4.55
C GLY A 76 -12.89 -10.27 3.95
N LEU A 77 -13.34 -9.85 2.77
CA LEU A 77 -14.51 -10.41 2.06
C LEU A 77 -14.11 -11.33 0.89
N GLY A 78 -12.90 -11.15 0.35
CA GLY A 78 -12.41 -11.91 -0.78
C GLY A 78 -12.98 -11.46 -2.12
N ASP A 79 -13.31 -12.43 -2.98
CA ASP A 79 -13.84 -12.20 -4.32
C ASP A 79 -15.35 -11.91 -4.29
N ILE A 80 -15.69 -10.63 -4.23
CA ILE A 80 -17.09 -10.16 -4.20
C ILE A 80 -17.50 -9.46 -5.49
N GLY A 81 -16.59 -9.31 -6.44
CA GLY A 81 -16.80 -8.65 -7.71
C GLY A 81 -16.64 -7.12 -7.67
N PRO A 82 -16.50 -6.52 -8.86
CA PRO A 82 -16.10 -5.12 -8.99
C PRO A 82 -17.14 -4.13 -8.43
N GLU A 83 -18.44 -4.35 -8.69
CA GLU A 83 -19.47 -3.44 -8.20
C GLU A 83 -19.62 -3.47 -6.67
N ALA A 84 -19.50 -4.64 -6.07
CA ALA A 84 -19.54 -4.77 -4.61
C ALA A 84 -18.29 -4.18 -3.94
N GLY A 85 -17.17 -4.08 -4.67
CA GLY A 85 -15.96 -3.38 -4.23
C GLY A 85 -16.04 -1.84 -4.29
N MET A 86 -17.01 -1.28 -5.03
CA MET A 86 -17.13 0.17 -5.24
C MET A 86 -17.11 1.01 -3.95
N PRO A 87 -17.80 0.64 -2.86
CA PRO A 87 -17.74 1.40 -1.62
C PRO A 87 -16.34 1.52 -1.02
N VAL A 88 -15.50 0.51 -1.19
CA VAL A 88 -14.09 0.55 -0.76
C VAL A 88 -13.29 1.50 -1.64
N MET A 89 -13.48 1.43 -2.97
CA MET A 89 -12.79 2.28 -3.94
C MET A 89 -13.16 3.76 -3.76
N GLU A 90 -14.42 4.10 -3.51
CA GLU A 90 -14.82 5.46 -3.14
C GLU A 90 -14.19 5.91 -1.82
N GLY A 91 -14.09 5.02 -0.84
CA GLY A 91 -13.36 5.27 0.40
C GLY A 91 -11.90 5.61 0.14
N LYS A 92 -11.22 4.85 -0.72
CA LYS A 92 -9.84 5.11 -1.14
C LYS A 92 -9.71 6.49 -1.80
N CYS A 93 -10.64 6.85 -2.69
CA CYS A 93 -10.67 8.18 -3.34
C CYS A 93 -10.84 9.32 -2.31
N ALA A 94 -11.70 9.15 -1.32
CA ALA A 94 -11.88 10.13 -0.24
C ALA A 94 -10.60 10.31 0.59
N LEU A 95 -9.87 9.21 0.88
CA LEU A 95 -8.59 9.28 1.59
C LEU A 95 -7.50 9.99 0.76
N PHE A 96 -7.42 9.74 -0.55
CA PHE A 96 -6.53 10.50 -1.45
C PHE A 96 -6.78 12.01 -1.36
N LYS A 97 -8.06 12.40 -1.36
CA LYS A 97 -8.45 13.82 -1.29
C LYS A 97 -8.10 14.42 0.06
N GLU A 98 -8.49 13.77 1.15
CA GLU A 98 -8.34 14.30 2.51
C GLU A 98 -6.86 14.41 2.94
N PHE A 99 -6.04 13.39 2.66
CA PHE A 99 -4.67 13.33 3.17
C PHE A 99 -3.61 13.93 2.25
N ALA A 100 -3.92 14.11 0.95
CA ALA A 100 -2.93 14.62 -0.01
C ALA A 100 -3.47 15.61 -1.04
N GLY A 101 -4.74 16.00 -0.98
CA GLY A 101 -5.37 16.90 -1.96
C GLY A 101 -5.39 16.33 -3.38
N VAL A 102 -5.16 15.01 -3.53
CA VAL A 102 -5.21 14.29 -4.82
C VAL A 102 -6.65 13.97 -5.16
N ASP A 103 -7.07 14.32 -6.36
CA ASP A 103 -8.36 13.87 -6.89
C ASP A 103 -8.21 12.43 -7.36
N ALA A 104 -9.17 11.58 -7.02
CA ALA A 104 -9.15 10.20 -7.43
C ALA A 104 -10.52 9.75 -7.91
N PHE A 105 -10.55 8.84 -8.87
CA PHE A 105 -11.79 8.33 -9.44
C PHE A 105 -11.77 6.78 -9.47
N PRO A 106 -12.83 6.12 -8.94
CA PRO A 106 -12.90 4.67 -8.89
C PRO A 106 -13.31 4.08 -10.23
N ILE A 107 -12.61 3.04 -10.67
CA ILE A 107 -12.89 2.29 -11.89
C ILE A 107 -12.94 0.80 -11.58
N CYS A 108 -14.14 0.24 -11.61
CA CYS A 108 -14.40 -1.16 -11.35
C CYS A 108 -14.47 -1.93 -12.68
N VAL A 109 -13.53 -2.86 -12.92
CA VAL A 109 -13.38 -3.58 -14.19
C VAL A 109 -14.04 -4.94 -14.08
N ARG A 110 -15.01 -5.23 -14.98
CA ARG A 110 -15.74 -6.50 -15.04
C ARG A 110 -14.96 -7.59 -15.79
N SER A 111 -13.72 -7.80 -15.39
CA SER A 111 -12.90 -8.89 -15.97
C SER A 111 -11.93 -9.41 -14.92
N LYS A 112 -11.58 -10.70 -15.05
CA LYS A 112 -10.48 -11.36 -14.32
C LYS A 112 -9.34 -11.75 -15.27
N ASP A 113 -9.48 -11.44 -16.55
CA ASP A 113 -8.43 -11.65 -17.53
C ASP A 113 -7.38 -10.55 -17.43
N VAL A 114 -6.11 -10.95 -17.34
CA VAL A 114 -4.99 -10.03 -17.14
C VAL A 114 -4.85 -9.07 -18.32
N ASP A 115 -4.95 -9.59 -19.56
CA ASP A 115 -4.72 -8.78 -20.76
C ASP A 115 -5.88 -7.82 -21.01
N GLU A 116 -7.13 -8.22 -20.71
CA GLU A 116 -8.28 -7.33 -20.76
C GLU A 116 -8.18 -6.19 -19.73
N ILE A 117 -7.77 -6.48 -18.49
CA ILE A 117 -7.57 -5.45 -17.45
C ILE A 117 -6.46 -4.50 -17.90
N VAL A 118 -5.30 -5.03 -18.30
CA VAL A 118 -4.14 -4.23 -18.73
C VAL A 118 -4.52 -3.34 -19.91
N ARG A 119 -5.18 -3.89 -20.93
CA ARG A 119 -5.63 -3.13 -22.10
C ARG A 119 -6.63 -2.04 -21.72
N THR A 120 -7.62 -2.35 -20.87
CA THR A 120 -8.62 -1.39 -20.41
C THR A 120 -7.96 -0.22 -19.69
N VAL A 121 -7.10 -0.50 -18.74
CA VAL A 121 -6.40 0.52 -17.93
C VAL A 121 -5.48 1.37 -18.83
N TYR A 122 -4.73 0.75 -19.73
CA TYR A 122 -3.89 1.49 -20.67
C TYR A 122 -4.71 2.44 -21.55
N LEU A 123 -5.83 2.00 -22.10
CA LEU A 123 -6.67 2.82 -23.00
C LEU A 123 -7.25 4.07 -22.32
N ILE A 124 -7.51 4.00 -21.00
CA ILE A 124 -8.04 5.16 -20.23
C ILE A 124 -6.94 5.98 -19.55
N SER A 125 -5.69 5.50 -19.50
CA SER A 125 -4.59 6.12 -18.77
C SER A 125 -4.29 7.56 -19.19
N GLY A 126 -4.62 7.92 -20.44
CA GLY A 126 -4.48 9.28 -20.96
C GLY A 126 -5.29 10.35 -20.20
N SER A 127 -6.27 9.98 -19.39
CA SER A 127 -7.06 10.89 -18.56
C SER A 127 -6.49 11.12 -17.17
N PHE A 128 -5.46 10.35 -16.77
CA PHE A 128 -4.94 10.32 -15.40
C PHE A 128 -3.45 10.68 -15.32
N GLY A 129 -3.03 11.13 -14.16
CA GLY A 129 -1.63 11.37 -13.82
C GLY A 129 -0.96 10.20 -13.09
N GLY A 130 -1.76 9.23 -12.62
CA GLY A 130 -1.30 8.01 -11.96
C GLY A 130 -2.39 6.97 -11.85
N ILE A 131 -1.99 5.73 -11.60
CA ILE A 131 -2.86 4.56 -11.46
C ILE A 131 -2.59 3.88 -10.14
N ASN A 132 -3.61 3.77 -9.29
CA ASN A 132 -3.63 2.95 -8.10
C ASN A 132 -4.40 1.66 -8.36
N LEU A 133 -3.74 0.53 -8.31
CA LEU A 133 -4.37 -0.79 -8.34
C LEU A 133 -4.76 -1.17 -6.90
N GLU A 134 -5.97 -1.70 -6.72
CA GLU A 134 -6.55 -1.98 -5.42
C GLU A 134 -7.37 -3.27 -5.43
N ASP A 135 -7.27 -4.07 -4.39
CA ASP A 135 -8.11 -5.27 -4.17
C ASP A 135 -8.11 -6.29 -5.34
N ILE A 136 -6.97 -6.44 -6.02
CA ILE A 136 -6.75 -7.42 -7.10
C ILE A 136 -5.99 -8.62 -6.54
N ALA A 137 -6.54 -9.82 -6.68
CA ALA A 137 -5.98 -11.03 -6.10
C ALA A 137 -4.65 -11.47 -6.72
N ALA A 138 -3.73 -11.93 -5.87
CA ALA A 138 -2.54 -12.65 -6.31
C ALA A 138 -2.93 -14.03 -6.94
N PRO A 139 -2.17 -14.54 -7.94
CA PRO A 139 -0.94 -13.97 -8.49
C PRO A 139 -1.14 -12.93 -9.59
N ARG A 140 -2.39 -12.71 -10.08
CA ARG A 140 -2.69 -11.83 -11.22
C ARG A 140 -2.25 -10.38 -10.99
N CYS A 141 -2.38 -9.88 -9.76
CA CYS A 141 -2.00 -8.51 -9.43
C CYS A 141 -0.54 -8.17 -9.78
N PHE A 142 0.38 -9.13 -9.63
CA PHE A 142 1.79 -8.95 -9.98
C PHE A 142 2.00 -8.79 -11.49
N GLU A 143 1.32 -9.60 -12.27
CA GLU A 143 1.41 -9.56 -13.73
C GLU A 143 0.76 -8.30 -14.30
N ILE A 144 -0.42 -7.93 -13.78
CA ILE A 144 -1.13 -6.71 -14.19
C ILE A 144 -0.26 -5.48 -13.91
N GLU A 145 0.28 -5.35 -12.71
CA GLU A 145 1.14 -4.22 -12.35
C GLU A 145 2.37 -4.16 -13.24
N ARG A 146 3.08 -5.27 -13.42
CA ARG A 146 4.27 -5.34 -14.26
C ARG A 146 3.98 -4.91 -15.70
N LYS A 147 2.95 -5.48 -16.33
CA LYS A 147 2.56 -5.14 -17.71
C LYS A 147 2.17 -3.67 -17.87
N LEU A 148 1.45 -3.11 -16.89
CA LEU A 148 1.07 -1.70 -16.92
C LEU A 148 2.27 -0.77 -16.77
N LYS A 149 3.22 -1.10 -15.89
CA LYS A 149 4.47 -0.33 -15.76
C LYS A 149 5.32 -0.32 -17.03
N GLU A 150 5.25 -1.38 -17.84
CA GLU A 150 5.97 -1.47 -19.12
C GLU A 150 5.38 -0.57 -20.21
N ILE A 151 4.07 -0.30 -20.18
CA ILE A 151 3.37 0.38 -21.28
C ILE A 151 2.82 1.77 -20.95
N CYS A 152 2.66 2.11 -19.65
CA CYS A 152 2.16 3.40 -19.22
C CYS A 152 3.32 4.39 -19.00
N ASP A 153 3.09 5.67 -19.35
CA ASP A 153 4.03 6.78 -19.14
C ASP A 153 3.76 7.55 -17.82
N ILE A 154 2.86 7.03 -17.00
CA ILE A 154 2.47 7.54 -15.70
C ILE A 154 2.69 6.46 -14.62
N PRO A 155 2.90 6.84 -13.35
CA PRO A 155 3.16 5.87 -12.29
C PRO A 155 2.00 4.93 -12.07
N VAL A 156 2.31 3.63 -11.98
CA VAL A 156 1.41 2.55 -11.60
C VAL A 156 1.86 1.97 -10.27
N PHE A 157 0.94 1.85 -9.31
CA PHE A 157 1.24 1.43 -7.96
C PHE A 157 0.11 0.56 -7.40
N HIS A 158 0.44 -0.59 -6.85
CA HIS A 158 -0.53 -1.47 -6.21
C HIS A 158 -0.44 -1.28 -4.69
N ASP A 159 -1.46 -0.66 -4.08
CA ASP A 159 -1.38 -0.25 -2.68
C ASP A 159 -1.35 -1.42 -1.70
N ASP A 160 -2.11 -2.48 -1.92
CA ASP A 160 -2.07 -3.69 -1.07
C ASP A 160 -0.70 -4.36 -1.01
N GLN A 161 0.10 -4.19 -2.06
CA GLN A 161 1.48 -4.64 -2.09
C GLN A 161 2.40 -3.60 -1.46
N HIS A 162 2.53 -2.47 -2.12
CA HIS A 162 3.60 -1.50 -1.85
C HIS A 162 3.26 -0.54 -0.71
N GLY A 163 2.02 -0.08 -0.59
CA GLY A 163 1.60 0.76 0.54
C GLY A 163 1.73 0.01 1.85
N THR A 164 1.29 -1.26 1.86
CA THR A 164 1.44 -2.16 3.01
C THR A 164 2.93 -2.41 3.32
N ALA A 165 3.77 -2.66 2.30
CA ALA A 165 5.20 -2.88 2.51
C ALA A 165 5.90 -1.66 3.11
N ILE A 166 5.57 -0.46 2.63
CA ILE A 166 6.15 0.81 3.08
C ILE A 166 5.82 1.09 4.55
N ILE A 167 4.55 0.93 4.93
CA ILE A 167 4.14 1.21 6.32
C ILE A 167 4.68 0.15 7.29
N VAL A 168 4.73 -1.11 6.89
CA VAL A 168 5.36 -2.18 7.68
C VAL A 168 6.84 -1.90 7.88
N ALA A 169 7.55 -1.48 6.82
CA ALA A 169 8.96 -1.15 6.91
C ALA A 169 9.20 0.05 7.86
N ALA A 170 8.37 1.10 7.79
CA ALA A 170 8.45 2.23 8.73
C ALA A 170 8.26 1.75 10.18
N ALA A 171 7.29 0.87 10.43
CA ALA A 171 7.06 0.26 11.74
C ALA A 171 8.25 -0.56 12.21
N VAL A 172 8.83 -1.40 11.33
CA VAL A 172 10.02 -2.22 11.62
C VAL A 172 11.21 -1.34 12.00
N LEU A 173 11.49 -0.28 11.23
CA LEU A 173 12.60 0.64 11.48
C LEU A 173 12.53 1.25 12.90
N ASN A 174 11.37 1.72 13.31
CA ASN A 174 11.18 2.31 14.63
C ASN A 174 11.09 1.26 15.73
N ALA A 175 10.44 0.13 15.50
CA ALA A 175 10.41 -0.97 16.46
C ALA A 175 11.84 -1.46 16.80
N LEU A 176 12.70 -1.57 15.78
CA LEU A 176 14.10 -1.98 15.98
C LEU A 176 14.91 -0.97 16.80
N LYS A 177 14.63 0.33 16.67
CA LYS A 177 15.23 1.35 17.57
C LYS A 177 14.82 1.14 19.03
N VAL A 178 13.53 0.87 19.28
CA VAL A 178 13.01 0.62 20.65
C VAL A 178 13.69 -0.59 21.28
N VAL A 179 13.80 -1.70 20.55
CA VAL A 179 14.44 -2.95 21.06
C VAL A 179 15.95 -2.97 20.86
N LYS A 180 16.56 -1.91 20.30
CA LYS A 180 18.01 -1.74 20.07
C LYS A 180 18.63 -2.89 19.25
N LYS A 181 17.92 -3.34 18.22
CA LYS A 181 18.37 -4.38 17.27
C LYS A 181 18.68 -3.78 15.90
N ASP A 182 19.53 -4.45 15.14
CA ASP A 182 19.96 -4.05 13.79
C ASP A 182 19.19 -4.87 12.73
N LEU A 183 18.60 -4.21 11.74
CA LEU A 183 17.82 -4.85 10.67
C LEU A 183 18.62 -5.94 9.94
N GLY A 184 19.91 -5.73 9.71
CA GLY A 184 20.78 -6.69 9.04
C GLY A 184 21.16 -7.91 9.88
N LYS A 185 20.80 -7.95 11.18
CA LYS A 185 21.17 -9.02 12.12
C LYS A 185 19.99 -9.81 12.65
N ILE A 186 18.78 -9.27 12.57
CA ILE A 186 17.57 -9.96 13.07
C ILE A 186 17.17 -11.12 12.17
N ASN A 187 16.44 -12.08 12.78
CA ASN A 187 15.73 -13.14 12.08
C ASN A 187 14.25 -12.76 11.98
N ALA A 188 13.76 -12.58 10.76
CA ALA A 188 12.38 -12.22 10.50
C ALA A 188 11.58 -13.40 9.92
N VAL A 189 10.32 -13.50 10.30
CA VAL A 189 9.35 -14.44 9.76
C VAL A 189 8.18 -13.64 9.16
N ILE A 190 7.85 -13.93 7.91
CA ILE A 190 6.62 -13.41 7.26
C ILE A 190 5.70 -14.60 7.00
N ASN A 191 4.51 -14.58 7.59
CA ASN A 191 3.48 -15.58 7.38
C ASN A 191 2.36 -15.05 6.48
N GLY A 192 2.20 -15.69 5.34
CA GLY A 192 1.38 -15.26 4.21
C GLY A 192 2.26 -14.84 3.04
N SER A 193 2.28 -15.65 1.98
CA SER A 193 3.05 -15.42 0.75
C SER A 193 2.19 -14.98 -0.42
N GLY A 194 1.15 -14.20 -0.12
CA GLY A 194 0.32 -13.48 -1.08
C GLY A 194 0.91 -12.13 -1.48
N SER A 195 0.08 -11.25 -2.05
CA SER A 195 0.48 -9.92 -2.55
C SER A 195 1.25 -9.09 -1.51
N ALA A 196 0.68 -8.91 -0.33
CA ALA A 196 1.29 -8.13 0.75
C ALA A 196 2.59 -8.78 1.27
N GLY A 197 2.56 -10.08 1.59
CA GLY A 197 3.72 -10.76 2.17
C GLY A 197 4.95 -10.76 1.27
N ILE A 198 4.77 -10.97 -0.03
CA ILE A 198 5.85 -10.91 -1.03
C ILE A 198 6.39 -9.47 -1.15
N ALA A 199 5.51 -8.48 -1.19
CA ALA A 199 5.93 -7.08 -1.29
C ALA A 199 6.69 -6.61 -0.03
N ILE A 200 6.20 -6.96 1.16
CA ILE A 200 6.90 -6.69 2.44
C ILE A 200 8.28 -7.35 2.44
N ALA A 201 8.36 -8.61 2.05
CA ALA A 201 9.62 -9.35 1.99
C ALA A 201 10.63 -8.67 1.07
N LYS A 202 10.24 -8.36 -0.18
CA LYS A 202 11.09 -7.67 -1.16
C LYS A 202 11.56 -6.32 -0.62
N HIS A 203 10.65 -5.53 -0.03
CA HIS A 203 10.96 -4.19 0.47
C HIS A 203 11.92 -4.24 1.67
N LEU A 204 11.70 -5.11 2.66
CA LEU A 204 12.61 -5.27 3.79
C LEU A 204 13.99 -5.80 3.39
N LEU A 205 14.07 -6.73 2.41
CA LEU A 205 15.34 -7.18 1.83
C LEU A 205 16.08 -6.01 1.16
N ASN A 206 15.37 -5.17 0.41
CA ASN A 206 15.94 -3.96 -0.21
C ASN A 206 16.48 -2.98 0.84
N LEU A 207 15.84 -2.84 1.99
CA LEU A 207 16.29 -2.01 3.11
C LEU A 207 17.44 -2.63 3.92
N GLY A 208 17.86 -3.87 3.61
CA GLY A 208 19.03 -4.49 4.23
C GLY A 208 18.74 -5.65 5.20
N LEU A 209 17.50 -6.13 5.30
CA LEU A 209 17.20 -7.36 6.03
C LEU A 209 17.92 -8.54 5.36
N LYS A 210 18.61 -9.38 6.15
CA LYS A 210 19.40 -10.50 5.60
C LYS A 210 18.80 -11.87 5.88
N ASN A 211 18.17 -12.06 7.03
CA ASN A 211 17.66 -13.35 7.46
C ASN A 211 16.13 -13.30 7.49
N LEU A 212 15.52 -13.76 6.41
CA LEU A 212 14.07 -13.80 6.24
C LEU A 212 13.62 -15.24 5.95
N THR A 213 12.59 -15.68 6.65
CA THR A 213 11.87 -16.92 6.41
C THR A 213 10.43 -16.60 6.04
N MET A 214 9.97 -17.06 4.90
CA MET A 214 8.55 -16.96 4.51
C MET A 214 7.82 -18.25 4.80
N VAL A 215 6.57 -18.13 5.21
CA VAL A 215 5.70 -19.27 5.55
C VAL A 215 4.36 -19.11 4.83
N ASP A 216 3.81 -20.20 4.34
CA ASP A 216 2.47 -20.29 3.78
C ASP A 216 1.72 -21.48 4.38
N ARG A 217 0.53 -21.79 3.88
CA ARG A 217 -0.32 -22.91 4.35
C ARG A 217 0.41 -24.27 4.37
N ALA A 218 1.29 -24.48 3.41
CA ALA A 218 2.10 -25.72 3.31
C ALA A 218 3.33 -25.73 4.23
N GLY A 219 3.58 -24.64 5.00
CA GLY A 219 4.73 -24.51 5.89
C GLY A 219 5.78 -23.52 5.38
N ILE A 220 7.01 -23.70 5.85
CA ILE A 220 8.15 -22.84 5.48
C ILE A 220 8.46 -22.99 4.00
N ILE A 221 8.55 -21.87 3.29
CA ILE A 221 8.92 -21.81 1.87
C ILE A 221 10.43 -22.01 1.73
N TYR A 222 10.85 -22.93 0.86
CA TYR A 222 12.24 -23.22 0.54
C TYR A 222 12.45 -23.49 -0.94
N GLU A 223 13.67 -23.31 -1.41
CA GLU A 223 14.06 -23.55 -2.81
C GLU A 223 13.86 -25.03 -3.19
N GLY A 224 13.08 -25.28 -4.25
CA GLY A 224 12.72 -26.63 -4.71
C GLY A 224 11.44 -27.19 -4.09
N MET A 225 10.68 -26.39 -3.33
CA MET A 225 9.36 -26.77 -2.82
C MET A 225 8.35 -26.84 -3.97
N ASP A 226 7.57 -27.93 -4.02
CA ASP A 226 6.52 -28.12 -5.02
C ASP A 226 5.30 -27.22 -4.77
N GLY A 227 4.57 -26.88 -5.84
CA GLY A 227 3.29 -26.16 -5.76
C GLY A 227 3.40 -24.66 -5.55
N LEU A 228 4.60 -24.09 -5.60
CA LEU A 228 4.81 -22.64 -5.52
C LEU A 228 4.43 -21.96 -6.84
N ASN A 229 3.77 -20.81 -6.74
CA ASN A 229 3.57 -19.93 -7.89
C ASN A 229 4.90 -19.23 -8.29
N PRO A 230 5.00 -18.60 -9.47
CA PRO A 230 6.25 -17.98 -9.94
C PRO A 230 6.89 -16.99 -8.97
N GLU A 231 6.09 -16.15 -8.30
CA GLU A 231 6.60 -15.19 -7.33
C GLU A 231 7.10 -15.87 -6.06
N GLN A 232 6.40 -16.88 -5.58
CA GLN A 232 6.86 -17.70 -4.44
C GLN A 232 8.12 -18.47 -4.79
N GLN A 233 8.24 -19.00 -6.01
CA GLN A 233 9.46 -19.65 -6.49
C GLN A 233 10.64 -18.68 -6.47
N TYR A 234 10.46 -17.45 -7.00
CA TYR A 234 11.48 -16.43 -6.92
C TYR A 234 11.86 -16.13 -5.46
N MET A 235 10.88 -15.91 -4.59
CA MET A 235 11.13 -15.62 -3.17
C MET A 235 11.87 -16.76 -2.47
N SER A 236 11.62 -18.03 -2.81
CA SER A 236 12.30 -19.18 -2.24
C SER A 236 13.80 -19.19 -2.52
N THR A 237 14.25 -18.56 -3.61
CA THR A 237 15.68 -18.49 -3.98
C THR A 237 16.44 -17.40 -3.23
N ILE A 238 15.75 -16.36 -2.73
CA ILE A 238 16.36 -15.19 -2.07
C ILE A 238 16.09 -15.10 -0.57
N THR A 239 15.18 -15.94 -0.05
CA THR A 239 14.86 -16.03 1.38
C THR A 239 15.31 -17.41 1.94
N ASN A 240 15.10 -17.64 3.24
CA ASN A 240 15.38 -18.92 3.89
C ASN A 240 16.73 -19.56 3.50
N ARG A 241 17.80 -18.77 3.55
CA ARG A 241 19.17 -19.21 3.16
C ARG A 241 19.67 -20.42 3.91
N SER A 242 19.14 -20.67 5.11
CA SER A 242 19.46 -21.86 5.92
C SER A 242 18.67 -23.12 5.50
N LYS A 243 17.82 -23.02 4.48
CA LYS A 243 16.97 -24.10 3.95
C LYS A 243 16.15 -24.82 5.04
N LYS A 244 15.63 -24.05 6.00
CA LYS A 244 14.74 -24.56 7.04
C LYS A 244 13.48 -25.12 6.39
N THR A 245 12.97 -26.20 6.94
CA THR A 245 11.65 -26.78 6.62
C THR A 245 10.84 -26.89 7.90
N GLY A 246 9.53 -27.08 7.79
CA GLY A 246 8.66 -27.22 8.95
C GLY A 246 7.45 -26.28 8.92
N THR A 247 6.87 -26.10 10.08
CA THR A 247 5.64 -25.32 10.30
C THR A 247 5.94 -23.86 10.64
N LEU A 248 4.87 -23.04 10.79
CA LEU A 248 4.99 -21.69 11.33
C LEU A 248 5.65 -21.68 12.71
N ALA A 249 5.30 -22.61 13.59
CA ALA A 249 5.90 -22.73 14.92
C ALA A 249 7.42 -22.96 14.86
N ASP A 250 7.89 -23.75 13.88
CA ASP A 250 9.32 -23.97 13.67
C ASP A 250 10.03 -22.73 13.13
N ALA A 251 9.36 -21.96 12.27
CA ALA A 251 9.89 -20.70 11.76
C ALA A 251 10.06 -19.65 12.87
N MET A 252 9.10 -19.54 13.78
CA MET A 252 9.08 -18.56 14.87
C MET A 252 10.12 -18.80 15.95
N LYS A 253 10.63 -20.01 16.10
CA LYS A 253 11.68 -20.32 17.11
C LYS A 253 12.93 -19.46 16.88
N GLY A 254 13.23 -18.60 17.88
CA GLY A 254 14.38 -17.69 17.83
C GLY A 254 14.25 -16.54 16.82
N ALA A 255 13.07 -16.28 16.29
CA ALA A 255 12.80 -15.12 15.45
C ALA A 255 12.69 -13.84 16.30
N ASP A 256 13.23 -12.74 15.81
CA ASP A 256 13.14 -11.41 16.42
C ASP A 256 11.88 -10.66 16.00
N LEU A 257 11.43 -10.90 14.76
CA LEU A 257 10.31 -10.24 14.13
C LEU A 257 9.36 -11.25 13.48
N PHE A 258 8.09 -11.15 13.81
CA PHE A 258 7.00 -11.84 13.12
C PHE A 258 6.10 -10.82 12.42
N ILE A 259 5.79 -11.05 11.15
CA ILE A 259 4.82 -10.29 10.36
C ILE A 259 3.78 -11.27 9.81
N GLY A 260 2.54 -11.11 10.24
CA GLY A 260 1.40 -11.89 9.78
C GLY A 260 0.55 -11.08 8.79
N VAL A 261 0.30 -11.65 7.61
CA VAL A 261 -0.58 -11.12 6.56
C VAL A 261 -1.41 -12.26 5.95
N SER A 262 -2.01 -13.07 6.80
CA SER A 262 -2.58 -14.36 6.40
C SER A 262 -3.99 -14.61 6.96
N ALA A 263 -4.09 -15.33 8.06
CA ALA A 263 -5.36 -15.80 8.62
C ALA A 263 -5.47 -15.51 10.13
N PRO A 264 -6.68 -15.33 10.66
CA PRO A 264 -6.89 -15.04 12.07
C PRO A 264 -6.50 -16.21 12.97
N ASN A 265 -6.02 -15.88 14.19
CA ASN A 265 -5.81 -16.82 15.31
C ASN A 265 -4.87 -18.01 15.01
N ILE A 266 -3.88 -17.84 14.14
CA ILE A 266 -2.92 -18.91 13.78
C ILE A 266 -1.65 -18.89 14.63
N VAL A 267 -1.41 -17.84 15.39
CA VAL A 267 -0.30 -17.70 16.33
C VAL A 267 -0.82 -17.87 17.75
N ASN A 268 -0.14 -18.66 18.55
CA ASN A 268 -0.48 -18.89 19.96
C ASN A 268 0.65 -18.42 20.90
N GLU A 269 0.38 -18.42 22.22
CA GLU A 269 1.31 -17.96 23.25
C GLU A 269 2.65 -18.74 23.23
N GLU A 270 2.63 -20.05 22.95
CA GLU A 270 3.85 -20.88 22.94
C GLU A 270 4.77 -20.49 21.76
N MET A 271 4.20 -20.17 20.61
CA MET A 271 4.97 -19.62 19.47
C MET A 271 5.65 -18.31 19.85
N VAL A 272 4.93 -17.39 20.51
CA VAL A 272 5.51 -16.11 20.97
C VAL A 272 6.63 -16.34 21.98
N LYS A 273 6.42 -17.21 22.98
CA LYS A 273 7.44 -17.55 24.00
C LYS A 273 8.68 -18.21 23.40
N SER A 274 8.58 -18.83 22.21
CA SER A 274 9.70 -19.46 21.52
C SER A 274 10.57 -18.48 20.70
N MET A 275 10.12 -17.23 20.54
CA MET A 275 10.86 -16.19 19.83
C MET A 275 12.10 -15.73 20.61
N ALA A 276 12.93 -14.92 19.98
CA ALA A 276 14.09 -14.30 20.64
C ALA A 276 13.67 -13.28 21.70
N ASP A 277 14.62 -12.80 22.52
CA ASP A 277 14.39 -11.74 23.49
C ASP A 277 13.86 -10.46 22.82
N GLU A 278 12.96 -9.75 23.50
CA GLU A 278 12.33 -8.51 23.00
C GLU A 278 11.65 -8.70 21.61
N PRO A 279 10.75 -9.68 21.45
CA PRO A 279 10.17 -9.99 20.14
C PRO A 279 9.19 -8.91 19.66
N ILE A 280 9.20 -8.69 18.33
CA ILE A 280 8.30 -7.76 17.63
C ILE A 280 7.27 -8.57 16.88
N ILE A 281 5.98 -8.25 17.05
CA ILE A 281 4.87 -8.96 16.40
C ILE A 281 3.98 -7.96 15.67
N PHE A 282 3.88 -8.08 14.36
CA PHE A 282 2.93 -7.35 13.52
C PHE A 282 1.89 -8.33 12.98
N ALA A 283 0.73 -8.37 13.62
CA ALA A 283 -0.38 -9.27 13.28
C ALA A 283 -1.44 -8.49 12.51
N MET A 284 -1.43 -8.57 11.18
CA MET A 284 -2.14 -7.65 10.30
C MET A 284 -3.38 -8.24 9.63
N ALA A 285 -3.72 -9.50 9.88
CA ALA A 285 -4.96 -10.08 9.36
C ALA A 285 -6.19 -9.30 9.86
N ASN A 286 -7.13 -9.04 8.96
CA ASN A 286 -8.36 -8.30 9.24
C ASN A 286 -9.60 -9.18 8.96
N PRO A 287 -10.68 -9.07 9.76
CA PRO A 287 -10.87 -8.16 10.91
C PRO A 287 -10.25 -8.68 12.22
N THR A 288 -9.81 -9.92 12.27
CA THR A 288 -9.20 -10.56 13.44
C THR A 288 -7.73 -10.85 13.13
N PRO A 289 -6.78 -10.38 13.97
CA PRO A 289 -5.36 -10.60 13.73
C PRO A 289 -4.94 -12.06 13.96
N GLU A 290 -3.73 -12.42 13.53
CA GLU A 290 -3.12 -13.74 13.75
C GLU A 290 -2.98 -14.11 15.22
N ILE A 291 -2.82 -13.10 16.08
CA ILE A 291 -2.88 -13.17 17.54
C ILE A 291 -3.38 -11.83 18.08
N MET A 292 -4.21 -11.86 19.11
CA MET A 292 -4.67 -10.63 19.77
C MET A 292 -3.52 -9.94 20.51
N PRO A 293 -3.44 -8.59 20.48
CA PRO A 293 -2.33 -7.84 21.07
C PRO A 293 -2.10 -8.09 22.56
N ASP A 294 -3.16 -8.20 23.35
CA ASP A 294 -3.12 -8.50 24.76
C ASP A 294 -2.55 -9.91 25.04
N VAL A 295 -2.90 -10.89 24.22
CA VAL A 295 -2.38 -12.26 24.30
C VAL A 295 -0.90 -12.29 23.92
N ALA A 296 -0.51 -11.59 22.86
CA ALA A 296 0.90 -11.52 22.43
C ALA A 296 1.78 -10.82 23.48
N LYS A 297 1.34 -9.69 24.03
CA LYS A 297 2.04 -8.98 25.13
C LYS A 297 2.17 -9.85 26.38
N LYS A 298 1.11 -10.54 26.77
CA LYS A 298 1.14 -11.49 27.92
C LYS A 298 2.11 -12.66 27.69
N ALA A 299 2.26 -13.09 26.44
CA ALA A 299 3.21 -14.15 26.09
C ALA A 299 4.67 -13.66 25.98
N GLY A 300 4.94 -12.36 26.13
CA GLY A 300 6.28 -11.78 26.17
C GLY A 300 6.65 -10.93 24.95
N ALA A 301 5.72 -10.64 24.04
CA ALA A 301 5.99 -9.72 22.93
C ALA A 301 6.29 -8.30 23.46
N ARG A 302 7.43 -7.73 23.02
CA ARG A 302 7.83 -6.38 23.44
C ARG A 302 7.03 -5.31 22.71
N ILE A 303 6.88 -5.47 21.40
CA ILE A 303 6.12 -4.55 20.53
C ILE A 303 5.10 -5.36 19.77
N VAL A 304 3.85 -4.87 19.79
CA VAL A 304 2.77 -5.44 19.00
C VAL A 304 2.13 -4.35 18.16
N GLY A 305 1.99 -4.59 16.86
CA GLY A 305 1.24 -3.76 15.91
C GLY A 305 0.18 -4.58 15.18
N THR A 306 -0.91 -3.93 14.79
CA THR A 306 -2.01 -4.54 14.01
C THR A 306 -2.55 -3.58 12.97
N GLY A 307 -3.36 -4.07 12.03
CA GLY A 307 -4.13 -3.21 11.11
C GLY A 307 -5.30 -2.48 11.78
N ARG A 308 -5.65 -2.81 13.03
CA ARG A 308 -6.83 -2.29 13.73
C ARG A 308 -6.54 -0.94 14.38
N SER A 309 -7.53 -0.04 14.32
CA SER A 309 -7.45 1.31 14.91
C SER A 309 -7.74 1.37 16.41
N ASP A 310 -8.26 0.29 16.99
CA ASP A 310 -8.60 0.20 18.42
C ASP A 310 -7.43 -0.29 19.30
N PHE A 311 -6.25 -0.53 18.70
CA PHE A 311 -5.03 -0.90 19.41
C PHE A 311 -3.89 0.09 19.10
N PRO A 312 -2.87 0.19 19.99
CA PRO A 312 -1.64 0.91 19.70
C PRO A 312 -0.92 0.39 18.46
N ASN A 313 -0.06 1.22 17.87
CA ASN A 313 0.75 0.85 16.70
C ASN A 313 -0.09 0.36 15.52
N GLN A 314 -1.15 1.10 15.17
CA GLN A 314 -1.92 0.80 13.98
C GLN A 314 -1.04 0.89 12.72
N ILE A 315 -0.90 -0.22 12.02
CA ILE A 315 -0.19 -0.31 10.74
C ILE A 315 -1.24 -0.15 9.63
N ASN A 316 -1.31 1.06 9.06
CA ASN A 316 -2.32 1.42 8.07
C ASN A 316 -1.67 2.15 6.89
N ASN A 317 -1.89 1.63 5.68
CA ASN A 317 -1.34 2.16 4.43
C ASN A 317 -1.80 3.58 4.09
N VAL A 318 -2.83 4.11 4.76
CA VAL A 318 -3.24 5.52 4.66
C VAL A 318 -2.11 6.50 4.99
N LEU A 319 -1.12 6.09 5.76
CA LEU A 319 0.08 6.88 6.03
C LEU A 319 1.07 6.91 4.85
N ALA A 320 0.92 6.01 3.87
CA ALA A 320 1.85 5.85 2.76
C ALA A 320 1.31 6.40 1.43
N PHE A 321 0.26 5.75 0.87
CA PHE A 321 -0.14 5.96 -0.52
C PHE A 321 -0.52 7.41 -0.88
N PRO A 322 -1.20 8.20 -0.03
CA PRO A 322 -1.60 9.55 -0.44
C PRO A 322 -0.38 10.44 -0.68
N GLY A 323 0.59 10.41 0.25
CA GLY A 323 1.83 11.16 0.15
C GLY A 323 2.73 10.69 -1.01
N ILE A 324 2.77 9.39 -1.29
CA ILE A 324 3.51 8.81 -2.40
C ILE A 324 2.99 9.34 -3.74
N PHE A 325 1.67 9.27 -3.96
CA PHE A 325 1.08 9.82 -5.18
C PHE A 325 1.20 11.34 -5.26
N ARG A 326 1.06 12.05 -4.13
CA ARG A 326 1.30 13.51 -4.11
C ARG A 326 2.71 13.84 -4.62
N GLY A 327 3.73 13.17 -4.07
CA GLY A 327 5.11 13.37 -4.50
C GLY A 327 5.35 12.99 -5.96
N ALA A 328 4.85 11.82 -6.39
CA ALA A 328 4.99 11.36 -7.77
C ALA A 328 4.31 12.28 -8.78
N LEU A 329 3.11 12.79 -8.47
CA LEU A 329 2.40 13.75 -9.32
C LEU A 329 3.10 15.11 -9.37
N ASP A 330 3.59 15.63 -8.24
CA ASP A 330 4.23 16.95 -8.15
C ASP A 330 5.53 17.05 -8.94
N CYS A 331 6.32 15.97 -8.99
CA CYS A 331 7.53 15.93 -9.80
C CYS A 331 7.32 15.27 -11.18
N ARG A 332 6.08 14.96 -11.56
CA ARG A 332 5.74 14.27 -12.81
C ARG A 332 6.60 13.01 -12.99
N ALA A 333 6.70 12.19 -11.95
CA ALA A 333 7.47 10.94 -12.04
C ALA A 333 6.86 10.00 -13.08
N SER A 334 7.71 9.31 -13.83
CA SER A 334 7.29 8.29 -14.79
C SER A 334 6.89 6.97 -14.13
N GLU A 335 7.46 6.70 -12.95
CA GLU A 335 7.17 5.53 -12.14
C GLU A 335 7.34 5.82 -10.64
N ILE A 336 6.87 4.92 -9.79
CA ILE A 336 7.21 4.86 -8.37
C ILE A 336 8.16 3.67 -8.17
N ASN A 337 9.46 3.97 -8.07
CA ASN A 337 10.52 2.96 -7.97
C ASN A 337 10.87 2.59 -6.51
N GLU A 338 11.83 1.67 -6.32
CA GLU A 338 12.22 1.17 -5.01
C GLU A 338 12.84 2.26 -4.12
N ASP A 339 13.61 3.21 -4.68
CA ASP A 339 14.22 4.32 -3.94
C ASP A 339 13.15 5.25 -3.37
N MET A 340 12.10 5.55 -4.13
CA MET A 340 10.96 6.35 -3.69
C MET A 340 10.19 5.65 -2.56
N LYS A 341 10.00 4.33 -2.66
CA LYS A 341 9.35 3.53 -1.62
C LYS A 341 10.17 3.49 -0.32
N ALA A 342 11.48 3.31 -0.45
CA ALA A 342 12.39 3.37 0.69
C ALA A 342 12.37 4.74 1.37
N ALA A 343 12.45 5.82 0.59
CA ALA A 343 12.37 7.19 1.08
C ALA A 343 11.05 7.46 1.83
N ALA A 344 9.92 6.96 1.33
CA ALA A 344 8.63 7.05 2.01
C ALA A 344 8.64 6.33 3.37
N SER A 345 9.21 5.12 3.46
CA SER A 345 9.31 4.37 4.71
C SER A 345 10.14 5.14 5.75
N TYR A 346 11.29 5.69 5.37
CA TYR A 346 12.13 6.50 6.26
C TYR A 346 11.43 7.81 6.66
N ALA A 347 10.74 8.48 5.74
CA ALA A 347 10.01 9.70 6.02
C ALA A 347 8.91 9.47 7.08
N ILE A 348 8.11 8.41 6.93
CA ILE A 348 7.08 8.05 7.92
C ILE A 348 7.71 7.74 9.27
N ALA A 349 8.77 6.92 9.30
CA ALA A 349 9.45 6.55 10.54
C ALA A 349 10.03 7.76 11.27
N SER A 350 10.60 8.73 10.55
CA SER A 350 11.24 9.91 11.12
C SER A 350 10.28 10.91 11.78
N LEU A 351 8.96 10.78 11.54
CA LEU A 351 7.95 11.66 12.15
C LEU A 351 7.69 11.36 13.62
N VAL A 352 8.11 10.20 14.09
CA VAL A 352 8.15 9.88 15.53
C VAL A 352 9.59 10.11 15.99
N SER A 353 9.79 11.11 16.83
CA SER A 353 11.12 11.45 17.34
C SER A 353 11.64 10.40 18.32
N ASP A 354 12.96 10.30 18.50
CA ASP A 354 13.55 9.25 19.34
C ASP A 354 13.13 9.34 20.81
N ASP A 355 12.76 10.54 21.31
CA ASP A 355 12.21 10.76 22.65
C ASP A 355 10.73 10.40 22.81
N GLU A 356 9.97 10.34 21.70
CA GLU A 356 8.58 9.88 21.69
C GLU A 356 8.48 8.36 21.49
N LEU A 357 9.50 7.74 20.88
CA LEU A 357 9.49 6.30 20.57
C LEU A 357 9.37 5.44 21.82
N ASN A 358 8.38 4.56 21.81
CA ASN A 358 8.18 3.55 22.85
C ASN A 358 7.43 2.34 22.27
N ASP A 359 7.18 1.32 23.09
CA ASP A 359 6.53 0.07 22.65
C ASP A 359 5.06 0.21 22.21
N GLU A 360 4.42 1.34 22.47
CA GLU A 360 3.05 1.64 22.07
C GLU A 360 2.96 2.80 21.05
N TYR A 361 4.09 3.41 20.67
CA TYR A 361 4.13 4.51 19.70
C TYR A 361 5.36 4.42 18.80
N ILE A 362 5.26 3.60 17.74
CA ILE A 362 6.30 3.40 16.72
C ILE A 362 5.93 4.01 15.36
N LEU A 363 4.70 4.45 15.18
CA LEU A 363 4.20 5.09 13.97
C LEU A 363 3.42 6.35 14.30
N PRO A 364 3.43 7.38 13.43
CA PRO A 364 2.53 8.52 13.60
C PRO A 364 1.07 8.06 13.51
N LYS A 365 0.17 8.81 14.13
CA LYS A 365 -1.27 8.53 14.07
C LYS A 365 -1.80 8.77 12.65
N ALA A 366 -2.83 8.02 12.25
CA ALA A 366 -3.41 8.09 10.89
C ALA A 366 -3.82 9.52 10.46
N PHE A 367 -4.24 10.37 11.41
CA PHE A 367 -4.64 11.76 11.16
C PHE A 367 -3.54 12.80 11.40
N ASP A 368 -2.28 12.38 11.51
CA ASP A 368 -1.16 13.32 11.59
C ASP A 368 -0.95 14.01 10.23
N ARG A 369 -1.29 15.30 10.18
CA ARG A 369 -1.24 16.10 8.95
C ARG A 369 0.17 16.31 8.39
N ARG A 370 1.21 16.02 9.18
CA ARG A 370 2.62 16.10 8.74
C ARG A 370 2.97 15.01 7.74
N VAL A 371 2.32 13.83 7.85
CA VAL A 371 2.69 12.62 7.11
C VAL A 371 2.64 12.81 5.60
N GLY A 372 1.51 13.26 5.06
CA GLY A 372 1.34 13.41 3.61
C GLY A 372 2.39 14.31 2.98
N LYS A 373 2.73 15.42 3.63
CA LYS A 373 3.76 16.36 3.18
C LYS A 373 5.16 15.75 3.26
N ALA A 374 5.51 15.17 4.40
CA ALA A 374 6.85 14.58 4.61
C ALA A 374 7.13 13.43 3.63
N VAL A 375 6.14 12.57 3.39
CA VAL A 375 6.25 11.49 2.41
C VAL A 375 6.40 12.06 0.99
N ALA A 376 5.58 13.06 0.62
CA ALA A 376 5.66 13.67 -0.72
C ALA A 376 7.03 14.30 -0.99
N GLU A 377 7.57 15.07 -0.04
CA GLU A 377 8.89 15.70 -0.16
C GLU A 377 10.01 14.66 -0.32
N ALA A 378 10.00 13.58 0.48
CA ALA A 378 10.97 12.49 0.38
C ALA A 378 10.88 11.73 -0.95
N VAL A 379 9.67 11.48 -1.43
CA VAL A 379 9.40 10.83 -2.72
C VAL A 379 9.89 11.69 -3.89
N ILE A 380 9.65 13.02 -3.88
CA ILE A 380 10.16 13.95 -4.90
C ILE A 380 11.69 13.91 -4.95
N GLU A 381 12.34 13.99 -3.79
CA GLU A 381 13.81 13.96 -3.72
C GLU A 381 14.37 12.64 -4.28
N ALA A 382 13.78 11.51 -3.90
CA ALA A 382 14.17 10.19 -4.39
C ALA A 382 13.93 10.05 -5.91
N ALA A 383 12.78 10.53 -6.42
CA ALA A 383 12.48 10.53 -7.84
C ALA A 383 13.49 11.33 -8.67
N ARG A 384 13.89 12.51 -8.18
CA ARG A 384 14.93 13.34 -8.83
C ARG A 384 16.29 12.66 -8.81
N LYS A 385 16.70 12.06 -7.68
CA LYS A 385 17.97 11.34 -7.56
C LYS A 385 18.05 10.11 -8.46
N SER A 386 16.96 9.37 -8.61
CA SER A 386 16.89 8.19 -9.47
C SER A 386 16.57 8.49 -10.93
N GLY A 387 16.36 9.76 -11.29
CA GLY A 387 16.18 10.20 -12.66
C GLY A 387 14.79 9.91 -13.27
N VAL A 388 13.80 9.59 -12.45
CA VAL A 388 12.42 9.31 -12.93
C VAL A 388 11.50 10.53 -12.85
N ALA A 389 11.91 11.62 -12.21
CA ALA A 389 11.21 12.89 -12.18
C ALA A 389 11.39 13.65 -13.50
N LYS A 390 10.33 14.27 -14.01
CA LYS A 390 10.34 15.12 -15.20
C LYS A 390 10.30 16.62 -14.86
N LEU A 391 10.03 16.97 -13.57
CA LEU A 391 9.97 18.34 -13.06
C LEU A 391 10.92 18.55 -11.87
#